data_bd2a0a1502dd39a145673fadbf3545bb
#
_entry.id   bd2a0a1502dd39a145673fadbf3545bb
#
_cell.length_a   1.000
_cell.length_b   1.000
_cell.length_c   1.000
_cell.angle_alpha   90.00
_cell.angle_beta   90.00
_cell.angle_gamma   90.00
#
_symmetry.space_group_name_H-M   'P 1'
#
loop_
_entity.id
_entity.type
_entity.pdbx_description
1 polymer ?
#
loop_
_entity_poly.entity_id
_entity_poly.type
_entity_poly.pdbx_seq_one_letter_code
_entity_poly.pdbx_strand_id
1 'polypeptide(L)'
;MEQNKRLLNPKLDVVFQALFGEEGSEGITKSFLEEILEVKILKIQLNINPILRRKKQDDKLGILDVAVKINENQNCDIEMQMIKQEYIKERILFYWSKLYIRSIAKGQDYNKLEKSIIILITDKNVPGLEDMECHTKWKILETKNKQKILTDKLEIHIIQLDKLKENIKNINDNLLDWLMFLENPKSERVIKKMDENKALKEAKQKLDKLSEDGKMQQLAWWREKAVYEENTRKREEEEVRKLKIQIDEGKKQLNEGQRKLDEGQRQIDEGKKQLDKRQRQLDEDRKQFVEDKKRLDEEKDKFFKQIEKNKQIEIAKKMKEKKMDIEQIKEITGLTTQEIDIL
;
A
#
# COMPACT_ATOMS: atom_id res chain seq x y z
N MET A 1 -16.45 -37.03 0.55
CA MET A 1 -15.96 -35.88 -0.24
C MET A 1 -15.44 -34.85 0.73
N GLU A 2 -14.13 -34.81 0.99
CA GLU A 2 -13.51 -33.67 1.72
C GLU A 2 -13.71 -32.43 0.87
N GLN A 3 -14.60 -31.54 1.33
CA GLN A 3 -14.67 -30.19 0.80
C GLN A 3 -13.28 -29.60 0.99
N ASN A 4 -12.64 -29.23 -0.10
CA ASN A 4 -11.36 -28.55 -0.13
C ASN A 4 -11.53 -27.18 0.56
N LYS A 5 -11.52 -27.17 1.90
CA LYS A 5 -11.77 -25.98 2.73
C LYS A 5 -10.71 -24.95 2.38
N ARG A 6 -11.14 -23.83 1.84
CA ARG A 6 -10.27 -22.70 1.50
C ARG A 6 -9.69 -22.14 2.80
N LEU A 7 -8.39 -22.25 2.98
CA LEU A 7 -7.68 -21.62 4.08
C LEU A 7 -7.70 -20.11 3.90
N LEU A 8 -8.02 -19.37 4.96
CA LEU A 8 -7.98 -17.91 4.95
C LEU A 8 -6.55 -17.41 4.77
N ASN A 9 -6.41 -16.27 4.08
CA ASN A 9 -5.11 -15.64 3.90
C ASN A 9 -4.70 -14.89 5.19
N PRO A 10 -3.61 -15.30 5.86
CA PRO A 10 -3.19 -14.69 7.12
C PRO A 10 -2.69 -13.24 6.97
N LYS A 11 -2.43 -12.78 5.75
CA LYS A 11 -2.03 -11.38 5.45
C LYS A 11 -3.21 -10.41 5.43
N LEU A 12 -4.46 -10.87 5.39
CA LEU A 12 -5.61 -9.99 5.54
C LEU A 12 -5.65 -9.41 6.95
N ASP A 13 -5.78 -8.09 7.08
CA ASP A 13 -5.77 -7.38 8.36
C ASP A 13 -6.68 -8.00 9.42
N VAL A 14 -7.90 -8.39 9.03
CA VAL A 14 -8.88 -9.03 9.93
C VAL A 14 -8.44 -10.43 10.37
N VAL A 15 -7.78 -11.19 9.50
CA VAL A 15 -7.24 -12.53 9.82
C VAL A 15 -5.96 -12.40 10.64
N PHE A 16 -5.08 -11.46 10.28
CA PHE A 16 -3.86 -11.14 11.00
C PHE A 16 -4.17 -10.70 12.44
N GLN A 17 -5.13 -9.78 12.60
CA GLN A 17 -5.59 -9.35 13.92
C GLN A 17 -6.17 -10.51 14.74
N ALA A 18 -6.98 -11.36 14.12
CA ALA A 18 -7.53 -12.53 14.82
C ALA A 18 -6.44 -13.52 15.24
N LEU A 19 -5.38 -13.71 14.42
CA LEU A 19 -4.27 -14.62 14.72
C LEU A 19 -3.37 -14.09 15.85
N PHE A 20 -3.03 -12.81 15.82
CA PHE A 20 -1.97 -12.24 16.65
C PHE A 20 -2.47 -11.24 17.72
N GLY A 21 -3.64 -10.62 17.52
CA GLY A 21 -4.13 -9.50 18.35
C GLY A 21 -5.29 -9.83 19.28
N GLU A 22 -5.83 -11.04 19.26
CA GLU A 22 -6.96 -11.45 20.12
C GLU A 22 -6.49 -12.19 21.36
N GLU A 23 -7.37 -12.21 22.38
CA GLU A 23 -7.16 -12.98 23.60
C GLU A 23 -6.83 -14.46 23.28
N GLY A 24 -5.85 -14.99 23.99
CA GLY A 24 -5.33 -16.34 23.77
C GLY A 24 -4.28 -16.44 22.64
N SER A 25 -3.88 -15.30 22.02
CA SER A 25 -2.79 -15.26 21.03
C SER A 25 -1.43 -14.88 21.65
N GLU A 26 -1.37 -14.65 22.95
CA GLU A 26 -0.17 -14.13 23.62
C GLU A 26 1.08 -14.99 23.31
N GLY A 27 0.94 -16.31 23.35
CA GLY A 27 2.03 -17.23 23.06
C GLY A 27 2.50 -17.17 21.60
N ILE A 28 1.55 -17.08 20.67
CA ILE A 28 1.79 -16.95 19.23
C ILE A 28 2.51 -15.63 18.94
N THR A 29 1.97 -14.53 19.44
CA THR A 29 2.49 -13.17 19.20
C THR A 29 3.83 -12.95 19.88
N LYS A 30 4.01 -13.49 21.07
CA LYS A 30 5.30 -13.49 21.77
C LYS A 30 6.39 -14.16 20.93
N SER A 31 6.16 -15.38 20.48
CA SER A 31 7.13 -16.14 19.69
C SER A 31 7.46 -15.41 18.37
N PHE A 32 6.47 -14.86 17.69
CA PHE A 32 6.69 -14.10 16.47
C PHE A 32 7.53 -12.84 16.72
N LEU A 33 7.23 -12.09 17.78
CA LEU A 33 7.96 -10.88 18.13
C LEU A 33 9.40 -11.18 18.60
N GLU A 34 9.64 -12.28 19.31
CA GLU A 34 10.98 -12.68 19.73
C GLU A 34 11.90 -12.89 18.52
N GLU A 35 11.39 -13.45 17.42
CA GLU A 35 12.16 -13.65 16.18
C GLU A 35 12.39 -12.34 15.40
N ILE A 36 11.40 -11.43 15.36
CA ILE A 36 11.58 -10.14 14.67
C ILE A 36 12.53 -9.21 15.43
N LEU A 37 12.38 -9.14 16.75
CA LEU A 37 13.10 -8.20 17.60
C LEU A 37 14.47 -8.74 18.03
N GLU A 38 14.72 -10.05 17.85
CA GLU A 38 15.93 -10.76 18.28
C GLU A 38 16.18 -10.60 19.80
N VAL A 39 15.11 -10.58 20.59
CA VAL A 39 15.17 -10.43 22.05
C VAL A 39 14.22 -11.41 22.73
N LYS A 40 14.59 -11.87 23.92
CA LYS A 40 13.69 -12.67 24.76
C LYS A 40 12.65 -11.78 25.42
N ILE A 41 11.38 -12.11 25.24
CA ILE A 41 10.23 -11.42 25.86
C ILE A 41 9.81 -12.19 27.10
N LEU A 42 9.84 -11.53 28.25
CA LEU A 42 9.42 -12.14 29.52
C LEU A 42 7.90 -12.10 29.68
N LYS A 43 7.33 -10.93 29.38
CA LYS A 43 5.89 -10.67 29.52
C LYS A 43 5.35 -9.97 28.28
N ILE A 44 4.17 -10.39 27.84
CA ILE A 44 3.44 -9.76 26.74
C ILE A 44 2.00 -9.49 27.20
N GLN A 45 1.47 -8.37 26.77
CA GLN A 45 0.07 -8.02 26.97
C GLN A 45 -0.48 -7.47 25.66
N LEU A 46 -1.51 -8.13 25.14
CA LEU A 46 -2.23 -7.67 23.95
C LEU A 46 -3.17 -6.52 24.34
N ASN A 47 -3.12 -5.42 23.61
CA ASN A 47 -4.04 -4.30 23.80
C ASN A 47 -5.31 -4.54 22.98
N ILE A 48 -6.25 -5.28 23.56
CA ILE A 48 -7.53 -5.66 22.92
C ILE A 48 -8.50 -4.47 22.83
N ASN A 49 -8.04 -3.24 23.07
CA ASN A 49 -8.92 -2.09 23.26
C ASN A 49 -9.56 -1.63 21.93
N PRO A 50 -10.90 -1.78 21.79
CA PRO A 50 -11.63 -1.42 20.57
C PRO A 50 -11.72 0.09 20.31
N ILE A 51 -11.18 0.96 21.18
CA ILE A 51 -11.29 2.43 21.06
C ILE A 51 -10.50 2.97 19.86
N LEU A 52 -9.58 2.19 19.29
CA LEU A 52 -8.91 2.50 18.04
C LEU A 52 -9.70 2.05 16.81
N ARG A 53 -10.79 1.29 16.98
CA ARG A 53 -11.72 0.93 15.91
C ARG A 53 -12.54 2.17 15.54
N ARG A 54 -12.54 2.49 14.26
CA ARG A 54 -13.22 3.61 13.58
C ARG A 54 -14.41 4.16 14.35
N LYS A 55 -14.33 5.42 14.83
CA LYS A 55 -15.50 6.21 15.19
C LYS A 55 -16.08 7.00 14.01
N LYS A 56 -15.29 7.27 12.96
CA LYS A 56 -15.76 7.89 11.69
C LYS A 56 -14.89 7.49 10.50
N GLN A 57 -15.51 7.44 9.32
CA GLN A 57 -14.91 7.07 8.04
C GLN A 57 -13.81 8.04 7.58
N ASP A 58 -13.74 9.25 8.15
CA ASP A 58 -12.80 10.35 7.83
C ASP A 58 -11.63 10.50 8.81
N ASP A 59 -11.58 9.68 9.86
CA ASP A 59 -10.49 9.78 10.83
C ASP A 59 -9.23 9.13 10.26
N LYS A 60 -8.22 9.95 9.94
CA LYS A 60 -6.83 9.53 9.65
C LYS A 60 -6.14 8.88 10.88
N LEU A 61 -6.89 8.52 11.90
CA LEU A 61 -6.46 7.72 13.03
C LEU A 61 -6.28 6.29 12.54
N GLY A 62 -5.02 5.92 12.29
CA GLY A 62 -4.66 4.56 11.93
C GLY A 62 -5.18 3.57 12.95
N ILE A 63 -5.85 2.56 12.47
CA ILE A 63 -6.14 1.37 13.24
C ILE A 63 -4.84 0.61 13.26
N LEU A 64 -4.29 0.44 14.44
CA LEU A 64 -3.16 -0.45 14.67
C LEU A 64 -3.69 -1.88 14.55
N ASP A 65 -3.06 -2.70 13.71
CA ASP A 65 -3.55 -4.06 13.47
C ASP A 65 -3.38 -4.93 14.73
N VAL A 66 -2.19 -4.90 15.35
CA VAL A 66 -1.90 -5.62 16.59
C VAL A 66 -1.04 -4.76 17.51
N ALA A 67 -1.65 -4.17 18.54
CA ALA A 67 -0.97 -3.37 19.55
C ALA A 67 -0.61 -4.22 20.77
N VAL A 68 0.64 -4.16 21.21
CA VAL A 68 1.20 -5.02 22.25
C VAL A 68 2.04 -4.22 23.23
N LYS A 69 1.95 -4.55 24.52
CA LYS A 69 2.90 -4.10 25.53
C LYS A 69 3.86 -5.22 25.87
N ILE A 70 5.17 -4.94 25.75
CA ILE A 70 6.26 -5.89 25.97
C ILE A 70 7.01 -5.50 27.24
N ASN A 71 7.25 -6.45 28.14
CA ASN A 71 8.06 -6.28 29.34
C ASN A 71 7.67 -5.04 30.17
N GLU A 72 6.37 -4.65 30.17
CA GLU A 72 5.76 -3.55 30.92
C GLU A 72 6.19 -2.12 30.54
N ASN A 73 7.26 -1.93 29.76
CA ASN A 73 7.84 -0.62 29.46
C ASN A 73 8.12 -0.37 27.96
N GLN A 74 7.64 -1.26 27.08
CA GLN A 74 7.80 -1.11 25.63
C GLN A 74 6.46 -1.29 24.94
N ASN A 75 6.07 -0.32 24.13
CA ASN A 75 4.89 -0.40 23.30
C ASN A 75 5.32 -0.86 21.89
N CYS A 76 4.65 -1.86 21.38
CA CYS A 76 4.90 -2.39 20.05
C CYS A 76 3.60 -2.42 19.26
N ASP A 77 3.68 -2.04 18.00
CA ASP A 77 2.58 -2.12 17.05
C ASP A 77 3.02 -2.86 15.80
N ILE A 78 2.22 -3.80 15.35
CA ILE A 78 2.46 -4.61 14.17
C ILE A 78 1.39 -4.26 13.14
N GLU A 79 1.82 -3.73 12.00
CA GLU A 79 0.97 -3.37 10.87
C GLU A 79 1.17 -4.35 9.71
N MET A 80 0.08 -4.93 9.19
CA MET A 80 0.09 -5.77 8.00
C MET A 80 -0.53 -5.05 6.81
N GLN A 81 0.25 -4.85 5.73
CA GLN A 81 -0.16 -4.08 4.55
C GLN A 81 -0.06 -4.89 3.26
N MET A 82 -1.22 -5.16 2.64
CA MET A 82 -1.30 -5.88 1.37
C MET A 82 -1.31 -4.96 0.14
N ILE A 83 -1.45 -3.66 0.35
CA ILE A 83 -1.61 -2.66 -0.71
C ILE A 83 -0.40 -1.75 -0.74
N LYS A 84 0.22 -1.57 -1.92
CA LYS A 84 1.31 -0.60 -2.09
C LYS A 84 0.83 0.81 -1.73
N GLN A 85 1.57 1.49 -0.86
CA GLN A 85 1.28 2.86 -0.44
C GLN A 85 2.47 3.76 -0.72
N GLU A 86 2.23 4.89 -1.37
CA GLU A 86 3.28 5.84 -1.78
C GLU A 86 3.97 6.48 -0.56
N TYR A 87 3.19 6.83 0.46
CA TYR A 87 3.66 7.54 1.66
C TYR A 87 3.70 6.65 2.91
N ILE A 88 4.05 5.37 2.72
CA ILE A 88 4.06 4.40 3.83
C ILE A 88 5.12 4.76 4.90
N LYS A 89 6.26 5.34 4.49
CA LYS A 89 7.34 5.74 5.41
C LYS A 89 6.90 6.87 6.35
N GLU A 90 6.23 7.89 5.80
CA GLU A 90 5.66 9.00 6.56
C GLU A 90 4.53 8.52 7.48
N ARG A 91 3.73 7.58 7.01
CA ARG A 91 2.66 6.97 7.79
C ARG A 91 3.20 6.19 8.99
N ILE A 92 4.25 5.40 8.83
CA ILE A 92 4.90 4.66 9.93
C ILE A 92 5.42 5.63 10.99
N LEU A 93 6.12 6.70 10.58
CA LEU A 93 6.65 7.72 11.51
C LEU A 93 5.51 8.43 12.24
N PHE A 94 4.40 8.70 11.58
CA PHE A 94 3.22 9.27 12.20
C PHE A 94 2.61 8.34 13.25
N TYR A 95 2.50 7.03 12.98
CA TYR A 95 1.99 6.07 13.95
C TYR A 95 2.96 5.88 15.12
N TRP A 96 4.25 5.80 14.84
CA TRP A 96 5.26 5.77 15.88
C TRP A 96 5.15 6.98 16.82
N SER A 97 5.04 8.19 16.27
CA SER A 97 4.91 9.42 17.08
C SER A 97 3.68 9.38 17.99
N LYS A 98 2.55 8.89 17.46
CA LYS A 98 1.33 8.71 18.28
C LYS A 98 1.50 7.67 19.36
N LEU A 99 2.12 6.54 19.07
CA LEU A 99 2.42 5.49 20.05
C LEU A 99 3.33 6.04 21.15
N TYR A 100 4.35 6.79 20.77
CA TYR A 100 5.31 7.40 21.68
C TYR A 100 4.68 8.44 22.62
N ILE A 101 3.92 9.39 22.07
CA ILE A 101 3.24 10.43 22.85
C ILE A 101 2.22 9.84 23.82
N ARG A 102 1.53 8.76 23.47
CA ARG A 102 0.55 8.11 24.35
C ARG A 102 1.15 7.41 25.55
N SER A 103 2.46 7.15 25.55
CA SER A 103 3.17 6.51 26.65
C SER A 103 3.35 7.41 27.87
N ILE A 104 3.02 8.72 27.78
CA ILE A 104 3.17 9.69 28.86
C ILE A 104 1.88 10.46 29.09
N ALA A 105 1.52 10.69 30.35
CA ALA A 105 0.40 11.54 30.71
C ALA A 105 0.83 13.01 30.86
N LYS A 106 -0.15 13.93 30.73
CA LYS A 106 0.08 15.36 30.88
C LYS A 106 0.70 15.68 32.28
N GLY A 107 1.84 16.39 32.27
CA GLY A 107 2.54 16.79 33.49
C GLY A 107 3.54 15.78 34.04
N GLN A 108 3.74 14.64 33.36
CA GLN A 108 4.81 13.70 33.71
C GLN A 108 6.15 14.10 33.08
N ASP A 109 7.25 13.69 33.73
CA ASP A 109 8.60 13.89 33.21
C ASP A 109 8.86 13.07 31.96
N TYR A 110 9.64 13.59 31.01
CA TYR A 110 9.97 12.93 29.73
C TYR A 110 10.77 11.62 29.92
N ASN A 111 11.39 11.38 31.09
CA ASN A 111 12.03 10.11 31.41
C ASN A 111 11.05 8.94 31.50
N LYS A 112 9.76 9.21 31.67
CA LYS A 112 8.67 8.23 31.69
C LYS A 112 8.23 7.77 30.29
N LEU A 113 8.69 8.45 29.24
CA LEU A 113 8.41 8.01 27.87
C LEU A 113 8.94 6.58 27.66
N GLU A 114 8.06 5.71 27.21
CA GLU A 114 8.37 4.30 26.96
C GLU A 114 8.95 4.10 25.56
N LYS A 115 9.73 3.04 25.39
CA LYS A 115 10.19 2.63 24.05
C LYS A 115 8.98 2.29 23.18
N SER A 116 8.98 2.80 21.96
CA SER A 116 7.93 2.56 20.97
C SER A 116 8.52 1.90 19.74
N ILE A 117 7.98 0.75 19.40
CA ILE A 117 8.41 -0.10 18.30
C ILE A 117 7.28 -0.18 17.29
N ILE A 118 7.59 0.06 16.02
CA ILE A 118 6.66 -0.22 14.92
C ILE A 118 7.26 -1.33 14.06
N ILE A 119 6.44 -2.32 13.73
CA ILE A 119 6.77 -3.39 12.81
C ILE A 119 5.80 -3.30 11.64
N LEU A 120 6.30 -2.88 10.48
CA LEU A 120 5.56 -2.94 9.23
C LEU A 120 5.88 -4.24 8.51
N ILE A 121 4.86 -5.03 8.24
CA ILE A 121 4.93 -6.20 7.35
C ILE A 121 4.17 -5.84 6.08
N THR A 122 4.79 -5.90 4.92
CA THR A 122 4.16 -5.54 3.66
C THR A 122 4.28 -6.64 2.60
N ASP A 123 3.20 -6.87 1.87
CA ASP A 123 3.13 -7.80 0.73
C ASP A 123 3.77 -7.22 -0.54
N LYS A 124 4.09 -5.91 -0.53
CA LYS A 124 4.65 -5.18 -1.67
C LYS A 124 5.90 -4.42 -1.26
N ASN A 125 6.78 -4.15 -2.24
CA ASN A 125 7.95 -3.30 -2.03
C ASN A 125 7.56 -1.93 -1.51
N VAL A 126 8.32 -1.45 -0.53
CA VAL A 126 8.22 -0.08 -0.01
C VAL A 126 8.96 0.86 -0.96
N PRO A 127 8.31 1.93 -1.46
CA PRO A 127 8.94 2.88 -2.37
C PRO A 127 10.24 3.47 -1.82
N GLY A 128 11.34 3.34 -2.60
CA GLY A 128 12.69 3.78 -2.23
C GLY A 128 13.42 2.85 -1.26
N LEU A 129 12.93 1.61 -1.04
CA LEU A 129 13.60 0.55 -0.30
C LEU A 129 13.65 -0.76 -1.13
N GLU A 130 13.58 -0.65 -2.46
CA GLU A 130 13.55 -1.79 -3.37
C GLU A 130 14.87 -2.59 -3.33
N ASP A 131 15.99 -1.95 -3.07
CA ASP A 131 17.34 -2.51 -2.97
C ASP A 131 17.69 -3.03 -1.58
N MET A 132 16.83 -2.80 -0.58
CA MET A 132 17.09 -3.23 0.80
C MET A 132 16.73 -4.70 1.00
N GLU A 133 17.24 -5.30 2.08
CA GLU A 133 16.94 -6.68 2.49
C GLU A 133 15.45 -6.85 2.87
N CYS A 134 14.99 -8.12 2.93
CA CYS A 134 13.62 -8.46 3.30
C CYS A 134 13.23 -7.90 4.68
N HIS A 135 14.12 -7.96 5.66
CA HIS A 135 13.93 -7.40 7.00
C HIS A 135 14.97 -6.32 7.26
N THR A 136 14.50 -5.11 7.55
CA THR A 136 15.35 -3.95 7.88
C THR A 136 14.96 -3.36 9.21
N LYS A 137 15.98 -2.90 9.96
CA LYS A 137 15.85 -2.30 11.28
C LYS A 137 16.34 -0.86 11.26
N TRP A 138 15.52 0.07 11.75
CA TRP A 138 15.77 1.49 11.69
C TRP A 138 15.82 2.11 13.09
N LYS A 139 16.79 2.99 13.30
CA LYS A 139 17.02 3.75 14.53
C LYS A 139 17.48 5.17 14.19
N ILE A 140 17.42 6.09 15.15
CA ILE A 140 17.99 7.44 15.00
C ILE A 140 19.48 7.39 15.35
N LEU A 141 20.33 7.65 14.37
CA LEU A 141 21.77 7.60 14.48
C LEU A 141 22.40 8.95 14.18
N GLU A 142 23.59 9.21 14.75
CA GLU A 142 24.41 10.36 14.38
C GLU A 142 24.92 10.19 12.94
N THR A 143 24.88 11.25 12.13
CA THR A 143 25.11 11.17 10.67
C THR A 143 26.57 10.83 10.30
N LYS A 144 27.55 11.30 11.08
CA LYS A 144 28.99 11.04 10.87
C LYS A 144 29.44 9.79 11.62
N ASN A 145 28.92 9.55 12.83
CA ASN A 145 29.22 8.38 13.63
C ASN A 145 27.99 7.47 13.74
N LYS A 146 27.78 6.63 12.74
CA LYS A 146 26.61 5.73 12.65
C LYS A 146 26.53 4.67 13.75
N GLN A 147 27.54 4.54 14.60
CA GLN A 147 27.50 3.68 15.79
C GLN A 147 26.83 4.38 16.97
N LYS A 148 26.73 5.72 16.95
CA LYS A 148 26.12 6.50 18.04
C LYS A 148 24.61 6.63 17.85
N ILE A 149 23.87 5.98 18.72
CA ILE A 149 22.40 6.05 18.77
C ILE A 149 22.00 7.27 19.59
N LEU A 150 21.09 8.11 19.07
CA LEU A 150 20.56 9.29 19.78
C LEU A 150 19.71 8.87 20.97
N THR A 151 18.85 7.88 20.76
CA THR A 151 17.91 7.31 21.75
C THR A 151 17.55 5.89 21.38
N ASP A 152 17.32 5.05 22.36
CA ASP A 152 16.79 3.68 22.22
C ASP A 152 15.24 3.64 22.16
N LYS A 153 14.60 4.81 22.33
CA LYS A 153 13.12 4.90 22.41
C LYS A 153 12.43 4.71 21.07
N LEU A 154 13.13 4.91 19.94
CA LEU A 154 12.62 4.65 18.58
C LEU A 154 13.25 3.40 17.98
N GLU A 155 12.38 2.49 17.56
CA GLU A 155 12.79 1.33 16.77
C GLU A 155 11.69 1.04 15.72
N ILE A 156 12.09 0.89 14.45
CA ILE A 156 11.17 0.55 13.37
C ILE A 156 11.73 -0.66 12.62
N HIS A 157 10.90 -1.66 12.39
CA HIS A 157 11.18 -2.81 11.56
C HIS A 157 10.31 -2.76 10.31
N ILE A 158 10.91 -3.00 9.16
CA ILE A 158 10.19 -3.12 7.88
C ILE A 158 10.51 -4.49 7.30
N ILE A 159 9.47 -5.28 7.06
CA ILE A 159 9.54 -6.63 6.49
C ILE A 159 8.79 -6.62 5.16
N GLN A 160 9.49 -6.89 4.05
CA GLN A 160 8.96 -6.91 2.69
C GLN A 160 8.83 -8.36 2.22
N LEU A 161 7.62 -8.94 2.28
CA LEU A 161 7.37 -10.37 2.00
C LEU A 161 7.65 -10.76 0.53
N ASP A 162 7.47 -9.84 -0.42
CA ASP A 162 7.78 -10.10 -1.84
C ASP A 162 9.27 -10.40 -2.09
N LYS A 163 10.16 -9.97 -1.19
CA LYS A 163 11.59 -10.28 -1.23
C LYS A 163 11.99 -11.65 -0.68
N LEU A 164 11.06 -12.38 -0.09
CA LEU A 164 11.34 -13.75 0.40
C LEU A 164 11.83 -14.70 -0.69
N LYS A 165 11.44 -14.45 -1.96
CA LYS A 165 11.86 -15.25 -3.11
C LYS A 165 13.31 -14.99 -3.55
N GLU A 166 13.85 -13.80 -3.25
CA GLU A 166 15.12 -13.31 -3.77
C GLU A 166 16.26 -13.39 -2.74
N ASN A 167 15.99 -13.21 -1.44
CA ASN A 167 16.97 -12.96 -0.39
C ASN A 167 16.79 -13.82 0.88
N ILE A 168 16.62 -15.13 0.73
CA ILE A 168 16.46 -16.04 1.88
C ILE A 168 17.73 -16.16 2.73
N LYS A 169 18.91 -15.82 2.18
CA LYS A 169 20.21 -16.09 2.82
C LYS A 169 20.51 -15.28 4.09
N ASN A 170 19.87 -14.13 4.27
CA ASN A 170 20.16 -13.18 5.37
C ASN A 170 19.05 -13.11 6.43
N ILE A 171 18.15 -14.08 6.48
CA ILE A 171 17.06 -14.12 7.44
C ILE A 171 17.30 -15.28 8.41
N ASN A 172 17.12 -15.02 9.71
CA ASN A 172 17.11 -16.09 10.73
C ASN A 172 16.08 -17.15 10.37
N ASP A 173 16.44 -18.43 10.48
CA ASP A 173 15.58 -19.55 10.08
C ASP A 173 14.21 -19.56 10.79
N ASN A 174 14.17 -19.21 12.07
CA ASN A 174 12.90 -19.15 12.81
C ASN A 174 12.02 -17.99 12.34
N LEU A 175 12.62 -16.82 12.07
CA LEU A 175 11.89 -15.70 11.47
C LEU A 175 11.36 -16.07 10.08
N LEU A 176 12.20 -16.72 9.26
CA LEU A 176 11.79 -17.20 7.94
C LEU A 176 10.58 -18.14 8.01
N ASP A 177 10.52 -19.01 9.01
CA ASP A 177 9.38 -19.92 9.20
C ASP A 177 8.07 -19.15 9.44
N TRP A 178 8.11 -18.08 10.25
CA TRP A 178 6.98 -17.19 10.47
C TRP A 178 6.59 -16.40 9.21
N LEU A 179 7.57 -15.87 8.48
CA LEU A 179 7.28 -15.14 7.23
C LEU A 179 6.71 -16.06 6.15
N MET A 180 7.21 -17.30 6.06
CA MET A 180 6.67 -18.32 5.18
C MET A 180 5.25 -18.75 5.60
N PHE A 181 4.95 -18.78 6.90
CA PHE A 181 3.58 -19.01 7.38
C PHE A 181 2.63 -17.90 6.92
N LEU A 182 3.06 -16.64 6.95
CA LEU A 182 2.25 -15.53 6.43
C LEU A 182 2.07 -15.61 4.91
N GLU A 183 3.12 -15.99 4.17
CA GLU A 183 3.08 -16.05 2.70
C GLU A 183 2.32 -17.27 2.19
N ASN A 184 2.64 -18.45 2.73
CA ASN A 184 2.01 -19.72 2.35
C ASN A 184 1.95 -20.70 3.53
N PRO A 185 0.88 -20.66 4.35
CA PRO A 185 0.73 -21.51 5.53
C PRO A 185 0.59 -23.01 5.22
N LYS A 186 0.52 -23.40 3.95
CA LYS A 186 0.49 -24.80 3.48
C LYS A 186 1.83 -25.26 2.90
N SER A 187 2.88 -24.42 2.93
CA SER A 187 4.18 -24.80 2.38
C SER A 187 4.80 -25.97 3.16
N GLU A 188 5.57 -26.81 2.47
CA GLU A 188 6.27 -27.93 3.10
C GLU A 188 7.17 -27.50 4.26
N ARG A 189 7.81 -26.35 4.15
CA ARG A 189 8.64 -25.77 5.19
C ARG A 189 7.83 -25.54 6.47
N VAL A 190 6.69 -24.84 6.35
CA VAL A 190 5.80 -24.57 7.50
C VAL A 190 5.33 -25.86 8.14
N ILE A 191 4.88 -26.84 7.33
CA ILE A 191 4.39 -28.13 7.83
C ILE A 191 5.47 -28.88 8.61
N LYS A 192 6.70 -28.94 8.09
CA LYS A 192 7.82 -29.61 8.76
C LYS A 192 8.22 -28.90 10.07
N LYS A 193 8.18 -27.58 10.09
CA LYS A 193 8.61 -26.77 11.24
C LYS A 193 7.58 -26.72 12.37
N MET A 194 6.31 -27.02 12.12
CA MET A 194 5.28 -27.12 13.17
C MET A 194 5.60 -28.14 14.27
N ASP A 195 6.38 -29.16 13.98
CA ASP A 195 6.77 -30.16 15.00
C ASP A 195 7.88 -29.65 15.92
N GLU A 196 8.69 -28.70 15.44
CA GLU A 196 9.79 -28.08 16.18
C GLU A 196 9.36 -26.77 16.87
N ASN A 197 8.40 -26.05 16.32
CA ASN A 197 7.92 -24.76 16.83
C ASN A 197 6.44 -24.85 17.26
N LYS A 198 6.23 -24.98 18.58
CA LYS A 198 4.90 -25.07 19.18
C LYS A 198 4.01 -23.86 18.86
N ALA A 199 4.55 -22.65 18.90
CA ALA A 199 3.78 -21.43 18.64
C ALA A 199 3.34 -21.33 17.17
N LEU A 200 4.19 -21.75 16.23
CA LEU A 200 3.83 -21.85 14.81
C LEU A 200 2.72 -22.88 14.57
N LYS A 201 2.78 -24.02 15.27
CA LYS A 201 1.72 -25.04 15.25
C LYS A 201 0.40 -24.49 15.80
N GLU A 202 0.43 -23.79 16.91
CA GLU A 202 -0.73 -23.13 17.52
C GLU A 202 -1.33 -22.08 16.57
N ALA A 203 -0.49 -21.26 15.91
CA ALA A 203 -0.92 -20.30 14.91
C ALA A 203 -1.63 -20.96 13.73
N LYS A 204 -1.07 -22.08 13.22
CA LYS A 204 -1.70 -22.84 12.13
C LYS A 204 -3.05 -23.43 12.55
N GLN A 205 -3.13 -24.03 13.73
CA GLN A 205 -4.39 -24.57 14.28
C GLN A 205 -5.44 -23.47 14.46
N LYS A 206 -5.02 -22.29 14.93
CA LYS A 206 -5.90 -21.12 15.05
C LYS A 206 -6.40 -20.65 13.69
N LEU A 207 -5.52 -20.59 12.68
CA LEU A 207 -5.89 -20.25 11.30
C LEU A 207 -6.89 -21.26 10.71
N ASP A 208 -6.70 -22.54 10.97
CA ASP A 208 -7.64 -23.59 10.52
C ASP A 208 -9.03 -23.38 11.13
N LYS A 209 -9.11 -23.12 12.43
CA LYS A 209 -10.37 -22.79 13.13
C LYS A 209 -11.03 -21.52 12.59
N LEU A 210 -10.27 -20.45 12.38
CA LEU A 210 -10.76 -19.22 11.79
C LEU A 210 -11.30 -19.46 10.36
N SER A 211 -10.66 -20.37 9.63
CA SER A 211 -11.07 -20.75 8.28
C SER A 211 -12.35 -21.61 8.26
N GLU A 212 -12.77 -22.15 9.40
CA GLU A 212 -14.05 -22.86 9.56
C GLU A 212 -15.18 -21.93 10.04
N ASP A 213 -14.85 -20.77 10.60
CA ASP A 213 -15.83 -19.82 11.09
C ASP A 213 -16.50 -19.04 9.94
N GLY A 214 -17.81 -19.20 9.78
CA GLY A 214 -18.56 -18.59 8.68
C GLY A 214 -18.56 -17.05 8.70
N LYS A 215 -18.52 -16.43 9.89
CA LYS A 215 -18.45 -14.97 10.02
C LYS A 215 -17.07 -14.46 9.60
N MET A 216 -16.02 -15.16 10.03
CA MET A 216 -14.65 -14.82 9.64
C MET A 216 -14.43 -15.02 8.14
N GLN A 217 -14.96 -16.08 7.54
CA GLN A 217 -14.94 -16.30 6.09
C GLN A 217 -15.60 -15.15 5.33
N GLN A 218 -16.77 -14.69 5.79
CA GLN A 218 -17.48 -13.57 5.16
C GLN A 218 -16.69 -12.27 5.29
N LEU A 219 -16.15 -12.00 6.47
CA LEU A 219 -15.34 -10.80 6.73
C LEU A 219 -14.06 -10.80 5.88
N ALA A 220 -13.36 -11.92 5.83
CA ALA A 220 -12.16 -12.10 5.01
C ALA A 220 -12.46 -11.94 3.51
N TRP A 221 -13.60 -12.45 3.03
CA TRP A 221 -14.02 -12.28 1.65
C TRP A 221 -14.24 -10.80 1.29
N TRP A 222 -14.91 -10.03 2.17
CA TRP A 222 -15.10 -8.60 1.97
C TRP A 222 -13.78 -7.84 1.94
N ARG A 223 -12.85 -8.20 2.82
CA ARG A 223 -11.53 -7.56 2.86
C ARG A 223 -10.68 -7.93 1.65
N GLU A 224 -10.68 -9.19 1.24
CA GLU A 224 -9.98 -9.64 0.04
C GLU A 224 -10.49 -8.92 -1.22
N LYS A 225 -11.82 -8.79 -1.33
CA LYS A 225 -12.45 -8.01 -2.41
C LYS A 225 -12.01 -6.55 -2.38
N ALA A 226 -12.03 -5.89 -1.22
CA ALA A 226 -11.59 -4.51 -1.07
C ALA A 226 -10.11 -4.31 -1.44
N VAL A 227 -9.23 -5.24 -1.04
CA VAL A 227 -7.81 -5.25 -1.42
C VAL A 227 -7.65 -5.40 -2.93
N TYR A 228 -8.41 -6.29 -3.55
CA TYR A 228 -8.38 -6.50 -5.00
C TYR A 228 -8.82 -5.24 -5.77
N GLU A 229 -9.94 -4.65 -5.38
CA GLU A 229 -10.49 -3.44 -5.99
C GLU A 229 -9.51 -2.26 -5.87
N GLU A 230 -8.92 -2.07 -4.69
CA GLU A 230 -7.94 -1.00 -4.46
C GLU A 230 -6.65 -1.21 -5.27
N ASN A 231 -6.15 -2.44 -5.36
CA ASN A 231 -4.98 -2.76 -6.18
C ASN A 231 -5.27 -2.56 -7.68
N THR A 232 -6.50 -2.82 -8.13
CA THR A 232 -6.92 -2.57 -9.51
C THR A 232 -6.96 -1.08 -9.79
N ARG A 233 -7.61 -0.30 -8.93
CA ARG A 233 -7.66 1.15 -9.02
C ARG A 233 -6.26 1.78 -9.10
N LYS A 234 -5.35 1.34 -8.25
CA LYS A 234 -3.97 1.86 -8.25
C LYS A 234 -3.20 1.54 -9.53
N ARG A 235 -3.41 0.34 -10.11
CA ARG A 235 -2.82 0.01 -11.41
C ARG A 235 -3.34 0.92 -12.51
N GLU A 236 -4.65 1.14 -12.56
CA GLU A 236 -5.28 2.04 -13.54
C GLU A 236 -4.77 3.48 -13.38
N GLU A 237 -4.66 3.98 -12.14
CA GLU A 237 -4.10 5.31 -11.86
C GLU A 237 -2.62 5.42 -12.31
N GLU A 238 -1.83 4.38 -12.12
CA GLU A 238 -0.43 4.35 -12.56
C GLU A 238 -0.32 4.30 -14.08
N GLU A 239 -1.18 3.56 -14.77
CA GLU A 239 -1.26 3.54 -16.23
C GLU A 239 -1.63 4.92 -16.79
N VAL A 240 -2.65 5.55 -16.21
CA VAL A 240 -3.05 6.92 -16.60
C VAL A 240 -1.90 7.91 -16.38
N ARG A 241 -1.16 7.79 -15.28
CA ARG A 241 0.02 8.63 -15.01
C ARG A 241 1.12 8.42 -16.05
N LYS A 242 1.42 7.17 -16.42
CA LYS A 242 2.41 6.86 -17.47
C LYS A 242 2.00 7.45 -18.83
N LEU A 243 0.72 7.29 -19.18
CA LEU A 243 0.17 7.87 -20.41
C LEU A 243 0.27 9.41 -20.44
N LYS A 244 -0.02 10.08 -19.32
CA LYS A 244 0.15 11.54 -19.20
C LYS A 244 1.60 11.97 -19.43
N ILE A 245 2.55 11.26 -18.84
CA ILE A 245 3.99 11.56 -19.04
C ILE A 245 4.36 11.40 -20.51
N GLN A 246 3.95 10.32 -21.18
CA GLN A 246 4.20 10.10 -22.59
C GLN A 246 3.60 11.20 -23.48
N ILE A 247 2.39 11.64 -23.16
CA ILE A 247 1.71 12.75 -23.84
C ILE A 247 2.49 14.07 -23.68
N ASP A 248 2.98 14.35 -22.48
CA ASP A 248 3.72 15.57 -22.21
C ASP A 248 5.12 15.56 -22.84
N GLU A 249 5.77 14.41 -22.89
CA GLU A 249 7.01 14.20 -23.66
C GLU A 249 6.78 14.39 -25.17
N GLY A 250 5.69 13.83 -25.71
CA GLY A 250 5.30 14.04 -27.11
C GLY A 250 5.04 15.51 -27.44
N LYS A 251 4.37 16.25 -26.53
CA LYS A 251 4.17 17.69 -26.68
C LYS A 251 5.49 18.47 -26.65
N LYS A 252 6.43 18.10 -25.79
CA LYS A 252 7.77 18.74 -25.74
C LYS A 252 8.53 18.51 -27.03
N GLN A 253 8.54 17.28 -27.56
CA GLN A 253 9.17 16.95 -28.83
C GLN A 253 8.54 17.72 -29.99
N LEU A 254 7.21 17.86 -29.99
CA LEU A 254 6.48 18.64 -30.98
C LEU A 254 6.85 20.12 -30.94
N ASN A 255 6.91 20.71 -29.72
CA ASN A 255 7.30 22.10 -29.53
C ASN A 255 8.78 22.35 -29.88
N GLU A 256 9.65 21.39 -29.63
CA GLU A 256 11.06 21.47 -30.00
C GLU A 256 11.25 21.35 -31.53
N GLY A 257 10.47 20.45 -32.17
CA GLY A 257 10.38 20.36 -33.62
C GLY A 257 9.90 21.67 -34.26
N GLN A 258 8.90 22.29 -33.65
CA GLN A 258 8.38 23.60 -34.09
C GLN A 258 9.40 24.72 -33.96
N ARG A 259 10.15 24.77 -32.86
CA ARG A 259 11.25 25.72 -32.70
C ARG A 259 12.35 25.57 -33.75
N LYS A 260 12.73 24.33 -34.06
CA LYS A 260 13.71 24.02 -35.11
C LYS A 260 13.18 24.42 -36.52
N LEU A 261 11.86 24.23 -36.73
CA LEU A 261 11.20 24.72 -37.98
C LEU A 261 11.19 26.22 -38.06
N ASP A 262 10.89 26.92 -36.97
CA ASP A 262 10.89 28.40 -36.91
C ASP A 262 12.31 28.96 -37.08
N GLU A 263 13.33 28.27 -36.58
CA GLU A 263 14.73 28.64 -36.74
C GLU A 263 15.23 28.42 -38.18
N GLY A 264 14.84 27.29 -38.78
CA GLY A 264 15.06 27.01 -40.20
C GLY A 264 14.38 28.00 -41.13
N GLN A 265 13.18 28.45 -40.75
CA GLN A 265 12.43 29.47 -41.50
C GLN A 265 13.11 30.85 -41.45
N ARG A 266 13.71 31.22 -40.28
CA ARG A 266 14.53 32.42 -40.17
C ARG A 266 15.79 32.39 -41.03
N GLN A 267 16.46 31.25 -41.11
CA GLN A 267 17.65 31.06 -42.02
C GLN A 267 17.26 31.09 -43.51
N ILE A 268 16.05 30.63 -43.81
CA ILE A 268 15.53 30.67 -45.19
C ILE A 268 15.08 32.13 -45.57
N ASP A 269 14.57 32.90 -44.60
CA ASP A 269 14.20 34.30 -44.81
C ASP A 269 15.38 35.20 -45.13
N GLU A 270 16.58 34.85 -44.71
CA GLU A 270 17.82 35.50 -45.12
C GLU A 270 18.23 35.21 -46.61
N GLY A 271 17.74 34.09 -47.12
CA GLY A 271 17.91 33.65 -48.54
C GLY A 271 16.87 34.19 -49.54
N LYS A 272 16.20 35.22 -49.25
CA LYS A 272 14.90 35.74 -49.71
C LYS A 272 14.63 35.95 -51.22
N LYS A 273 15.51 35.66 -52.12
CA LYS A 273 15.25 35.88 -53.60
C LYS A 273 14.80 34.61 -54.37
N GLN A 274 14.66 33.47 -53.72
CA GLN A 274 14.23 32.22 -54.42
C GLN A 274 12.94 31.58 -53.86
N LEU A 275 12.19 32.24 -52.98
CA LEU A 275 11.25 31.58 -52.10
C LEU A 275 9.75 31.76 -52.32
N ASP A 276 9.28 32.58 -53.23
CA ASP A 276 7.82 32.82 -53.45
C ASP A 276 7.05 31.54 -53.84
N LYS A 277 7.69 30.60 -54.47
CA LYS A 277 7.07 29.29 -54.77
C LYS A 277 7.05 28.34 -53.59
N ARG A 278 8.07 28.39 -52.74
CA ARG A 278 8.21 27.51 -51.58
C ARG A 278 7.39 28.00 -50.39
N GLN A 279 7.20 29.32 -50.31
CA GLN A 279 6.39 29.93 -49.24
C GLN A 279 4.91 29.47 -49.32
N ARG A 280 4.34 29.37 -50.52
CA ARG A 280 2.97 28.87 -50.69
C ARG A 280 2.85 27.40 -50.27
N GLN A 281 3.84 26.60 -50.54
CA GLN A 281 3.88 25.20 -50.13
C GLN A 281 3.96 25.06 -48.58
N LEU A 282 4.78 25.90 -47.91
CA LEU A 282 4.94 25.94 -46.48
C LEU A 282 3.66 26.39 -45.75
N ASP A 283 2.91 27.30 -46.33
CA ASP A 283 1.64 27.77 -45.74
C ASP A 283 0.53 26.70 -45.86
N GLU A 284 0.55 25.87 -46.88
CA GLU A 284 -0.34 24.73 -47.01
C GLU A 284 0.00 23.63 -45.99
N ASP A 285 1.27 23.26 -45.82
CA ASP A 285 1.73 22.30 -44.84
C ASP A 285 1.41 22.76 -43.41
N ARG A 286 1.49 24.06 -43.14
CA ARG A 286 1.13 24.66 -41.83
C ARG A 286 -0.37 24.56 -41.53
N LYS A 287 -1.21 24.72 -42.54
CA LYS A 287 -2.66 24.53 -42.40
C LYS A 287 -2.99 23.06 -42.08
N GLN A 288 -2.36 22.15 -42.78
CA GLN A 288 -2.52 20.72 -42.56
C GLN A 288 -2.11 20.31 -41.13
N PHE A 289 -0.97 20.86 -40.65
CA PHE A 289 -0.48 20.62 -39.30
C PHE A 289 -1.41 21.16 -38.21
N VAL A 290 -2.02 22.31 -38.44
CA VAL A 290 -3.01 22.88 -37.50
C VAL A 290 -4.27 22.04 -37.44
N GLU A 291 -4.68 21.49 -38.56
CA GLU A 291 -5.85 20.60 -38.67
C GLU A 291 -5.58 19.24 -37.99
N ASP A 292 -4.40 18.69 -38.18
CA ASP A 292 -3.97 17.44 -37.53
C ASP A 292 -3.80 17.63 -36.00
N LYS A 293 -3.28 18.78 -35.58
CA LYS A 293 -3.18 19.13 -34.15
C LYS A 293 -4.56 19.27 -33.49
N LYS A 294 -5.52 19.86 -34.18
CA LYS A 294 -6.90 19.99 -33.71
C LYS A 294 -7.56 18.61 -33.58
N ARG A 295 -7.31 17.69 -34.52
CA ARG A 295 -7.74 16.29 -34.43
C ARG A 295 -7.16 15.58 -33.21
N LEU A 296 -5.85 15.77 -32.96
CA LEU A 296 -5.17 15.13 -31.82
C LEU A 296 -5.71 15.63 -30.47
N ASP A 297 -6.03 16.91 -30.37
CA ASP A 297 -6.61 17.50 -29.15
C ASP A 297 -8.06 17.02 -28.94
N GLU A 298 -8.86 16.90 -30.00
CA GLU A 298 -10.21 16.31 -29.94
C GLU A 298 -10.20 14.82 -29.55
N GLU A 299 -9.22 14.05 -29.99
CA GLU A 299 -9.05 12.65 -29.59
C GLU A 299 -8.68 12.52 -28.10
N LYS A 300 -7.80 13.39 -27.59
CA LYS A 300 -7.44 13.44 -26.16
C LYS A 300 -8.63 13.73 -25.28
N ASP A 301 -9.43 14.72 -25.62
CA ASP A 301 -10.61 15.08 -24.84
C ASP A 301 -11.62 13.94 -24.80
N LYS A 302 -11.81 13.23 -25.92
CA LYS A 302 -12.68 12.04 -25.95
C LYS A 302 -12.16 10.94 -25.04
N PHE A 303 -10.86 10.69 -25.02
CA PHE A 303 -10.20 9.67 -24.20
C PHE A 303 -10.36 9.96 -22.69
N PHE A 304 -10.12 11.22 -22.28
CA PHE A 304 -10.30 11.60 -20.86
C PHE A 304 -11.75 11.50 -20.40
N LYS A 305 -12.71 11.97 -21.21
CA LYS A 305 -14.15 11.82 -20.91
C LYS A 305 -14.59 10.37 -20.77
N GLN A 306 -14.00 9.47 -21.59
CA GLN A 306 -14.28 8.04 -21.50
C GLN A 306 -13.79 7.43 -20.18
N ILE A 307 -12.57 7.79 -19.74
CA ILE A 307 -12.02 7.31 -18.46
C ILE A 307 -12.86 7.82 -17.29
N GLU A 308 -13.23 9.09 -17.30
CA GLU A 308 -14.01 9.71 -16.24
C GLU A 308 -15.40 9.06 -16.13
N LYS A 309 -16.05 8.84 -17.27
CA LYS A 309 -17.34 8.14 -17.33
C LYS A 309 -17.25 6.70 -16.82
N ASN A 310 -16.22 5.96 -17.19
CA ASN A 310 -16.01 4.59 -16.72
C ASN A 310 -15.82 4.56 -15.18
N LYS A 311 -15.08 5.53 -14.60
CA LYS A 311 -14.92 5.66 -13.14
C LYS A 311 -16.25 5.96 -12.43
N GLN A 312 -17.04 6.88 -12.96
CA GLN A 312 -18.38 7.18 -12.42
C GLN A 312 -19.29 5.94 -12.43
N ILE A 313 -19.28 5.18 -13.52
CA ILE A 313 -20.04 3.92 -13.66
C ILE A 313 -19.61 2.89 -12.62
N GLU A 314 -18.30 2.73 -12.38
CA GLU A 314 -17.78 1.78 -11.40
C GLU A 314 -18.18 2.17 -9.96
N ILE A 315 -18.09 3.47 -9.63
CA ILE A 315 -18.55 3.99 -8.33
C ILE A 315 -20.05 3.74 -8.15
N ALA A 316 -20.85 4.03 -9.17
CA ALA A 316 -22.29 3.83 -9.14
C ALA A 316 -22.67 2.35 -8.93
N LYS A 317 -21.97 1.42 -9.58
CA LYS A 317 -22.16 -0.04 -9.37
C LYS A 317 -21.93 -0.44 -7.91
N LYS A 318 -20.79 -0.01 -7.33
CA LYS A 318 -20.46 -0.29 -5.92
C LYS A 318 -21.47 0.30 -4.95
N MET A 319 -22.03 1.47 -5.26
CA MET A 319 -23.04 2.11 -4.43
C MET A 319 -24.41 1.40 -4.58
N LYS A 320 -24.75 0.96 -5.77
CA LYS A 320 -25.96 0.16 -6.05
C LYS A 320 -25.92 -1.20 -5.33
N GLU A 321 -24.77 -1.88 -5.33
CA GLU A 321 -24.54 -3.12 -4.58
C GLU A 321 -24.72 -2.94 -3.07
N LYS A 322 -24.35 -1.75 -2.55
CA LYS A 322 -24.58 -1.37 -1.14
C LYS A 322 -26.00 -0.90 -0.84
N LYS A 323 -26.94 -1.04 -1.81
CA LYS A 323 -28.34 -0.63 -1.68
C LYS A 323 -28.52 0.86 -1.35
N MET A 324 -27.64 1.72 -1.84
CA MET A 324 -27.78 3.16 -1.71
C MET A 324 -28.92 3.66 -2.62
N ASP A 325 -29.56 4.74 -2.19
CA ASP A 325 -30.64 5.36 -2.95
C ASP A 325 -30.16 5.95 -4.28
N ILE A 326 -30.95 5.81 -5.34
CA ILE A 326 -30.61 6.23 -6.70
C ILE A 326 -30.30 7.73 -6.78
N GLU A 327 -31.03 8.58 -6.01
CA GLU A 327 -30.78 10.01 -5.97
C GLU A 327 -29.42 10.34 -5.34
N GLN A 328 -29.00 9.60 -4.30
CA GLN A 328 -27.66 9.74 -3.70
C GLN A 328 -26.56 9.29 -4.67
N ILE A 329 -26.77 8.20 -5.40
CA ILE A 329 -25.84 7.73 -6.42
C ILE A 329 -25.69 8.78 -7.52
N LYS A 330 -26.78 9.38 -7.96
CA LYS A 330 -26.81 10.45 -8.95
C LYS A 330 -26.08 11.71 -8.47
N GLU A 331 -26.32 12.16 -7.22
CA GLU A 331 -25.69 13.33 -6.64
C GLU A 331 -24.17 13.15 -6.54
N ILE A 332 -23.71 11.95 -6.15
CA ILE A 332 -22.28 11.66 -5.93
C ILE A 332 -21.56 11.36 -7.24
N THR A 333 -22.20 10.66 -8.18
CA THR A 333 -21.54 10.21 -9.41
C THR A 333 -21.80 11.11 -10.61
N GLY A 334 -22.84 11.95 -10.56
CA GLY A 334 -23.27 12.78 -11.67
C GLY A 334 -23.90 12.01 -12.84
N LEU A 335 -24.15 10.70 -12.71
CA LEU A 335 -24.82 9.88 -13.71
C LEU A 335 -26.34 10.12 -13.66
N THR A 336 -27.00 10.00 -14.81
CA THR A 336 -28.46 10.09 -14.89
C THR A 336 -29.14 8.85 -14.28
N THR A 337 -30.38 8.99 -13.85
CA THR A 337 -31.18 7.87 -13.33
C THR A 337 -31.23 6.70 -14.31
N GLN A 338 -31.36 6.98 -15.62
CA GLN A 338 -31.43 5.95 -16.67
C GLN A 338 -30.06 5.19 -16.78
N GLU A 339 -28.91 5.89 -16.63
CA GLU A 339 -27.61 5.26 -16.67
C GLU A 339 -27.37 4.41 -15.42
N ILE A 340 -27.87 4.84 -14.27
CA ILE A 340 -27.77 4.08 -13.01
C ILE A 340 -28.67 2.84 -13.02
N ASP A 341 -29.83 2.91 -13.62
CA ASP A 341 -30.76 1.77 -13.71
C ASP A 341 -30.24 0.61 -14.55
N ILE A 342 -29.44 0.91 -15.57
CA ILE A 342 -28.82 -0.07 -16.49
C ILE A 342 -27.57 -0.76 -15.85
N LEU A 343 -27.01 -0.21 -14.78
CA LEU A 343 -25.83 -0.75 -14.09
C LEU A 343 -26.21 -1.84 -13.07
#